data_362238abdd0b4c49b94768c881fe6127
#
_entry.id   362238abdd0b4c49b94768c881fe6127
#
_cell.length_a   1.000
_cell.length_b   1.000
_cell.length_c   1.000
_cell.angle_alpha   90.00
_cell.angle_beta   90.00
_cell.angle_gamma   90.00
#
_symmetry.space_group_name_H-M   'P 1'
#
loop_
_entity.id
_entity.type
_entity.pdbx_description
1 polymer ?
#
loop_
_entity_poly.entity_id
_entity_poly.type
_entity_poly.pdbx_seq_one_letter_code
_entity_poly.pdbx_strand_id
1 'polypeptide(L)'
;TNDSKKNTTSQPNNLLKKKLDIDIELEITEDAELMLIFDDLVGDAMKSKGDGNIQLNIDQNFDISMYGNYSISQGEYVFALKEFINKKFILNKGGEITWLGDPYNAKIDLSAIYPLRTSLYNILPTVERDNWKHKSLVDVYINLENDLMNPDVQFNVDVPKANESVKASLNSILSNNEELNKQVFSLLILNQFIT
;
A
#
# COMPACT_ATOMS: atom_id res chain seq x y z
N THR A 1 40.32 -71.77 26.18
CA THR A 1 39.92 -71.05 24.95
C THR A 1 38.88 -69.98 25.32
N ASN A 2 39.37 -68.76 25.53
CA ASN A 2 38.57 -67.58 25.86
C ASN A 2 38.50 -66.70 24.61
N ASP A 3 37.31 -66.63 24.02
CA ASP A 3 37.02 -65.65 22.94
C ASP A 3 36.51 -64.36 23.57
N SER A 4 37.36 -63.33 23.51
CA SER A 4 37.04 -61.96 23.89
C SER A 4 36.32 -61.29 22.73
N LYS A 5 34.99 -61.13 22.87
CA LYS A 5 34.18 -60.25 21.98
C LYS A 5 34.56 -58.79 22.23
N LYS A 6 35.23 -58.16 21.26
CA LYS A 6 35.37 -56.70 21.17
C LYS A 6 34.01 -56.07 20.84
N ASN A 7 33.41 -55.43 21.79
CA ASN A 7 32.28 -54.50 21.53
C ASN A 7 32.82 -53.22 20.93
N THR A 8 32.63 -53.07 19.61
CA THR A 8 32.85 -51.79 18.91
C THR A 8 31.61 -50.93 19.12
N THR A 9 31.66 -50.08 20.10
CA THR A 9 30.66 -49.00 20.26
C THR A 9 30.89 -48.00 19.15
N SER A 10 30.07 -48.10 18.10
CA SER A 10 29.92 -47.05 17.09
C SER A 10 29.31 -45.83 17.75
N GLN A 11 30.10 -44.80 17.98
CA GLN A 11 29.60 -43.48 18.34
C GLN A 11 28.66 -42.97 17.22
N PRO A 12 27.49 -42.43 17.56
CA PRO A 12 26.69 -41.80 16.55
C PRO A 12 27.45 -40.61 16.01
N ASN A 13 27.68 -40.61 14.67
CA ASN A 13 28.16 -39.47 13.95
C ASN A 13 27.28 -38.28 14.26
N ASN A 14 27.73 -37.42 15.13
CA ASN A 14 27.20 -36.10 15.33
C ASN A 14 27.53 -35.28 14.09
N LEU A 15 26.73 -35.46 13.04
CA LEU A 15 26.73 -34.57 11.88
C LEU A 15 26.44 -33.18 12.45
N LEU A 16 27.49 -32.39 12.64
CA LEU A 16 27.37 -30.97 12.91
C LEU A 16 26.41 -30.41 11.85
N LYS A 17 25.17 -30.18 12.26
CA LYS A 17 24.25 -29.38 11.45
C LYS A 17 24.97 -28.05 11.24
N LYS A 18 25.54 -27.87 10.07
CA LYS A 18 26.08 -26.57 9.67
C LYS A 18 24.91 -25.62 9.77
N LYS A 19 24.96 -24.75 10.76
CA LYS A 19 24.04 -23.64 10.90
C LYS A 19 24.38 -22.65 9.78
N LEU A 20 23.42 -22.37 8.93
CA LEU A 20 23.56 -21.44 7.84
C LEU A 20 22.82 -20.17 8.21
N ASP A 21 23.53 -19.06 8.35
CA ASP A 21 22.97 -17.72 8.41
C ASP A 21 23.30 -17.03 7.09
N ILE A 22 22.33 -16.38 6.48
CA ILE A 22 22.48 -15.68 5.19
C ILE A 22 22.14 -14.21 5.41
N ASP A 23 23.10 -13.35 5.09
CA ASP A 23 22.95 -11.91 5.08
C ASP A 23 23.02 -11.41 3.63
N ILE A 24 22.02 -10.68 3.20
CA ILE A 24 21.93 -10.12 1.85
C ILE A 24 21.70 -8.62 1.96
N GLU A 25 22.56 -7.84 1.31
CA GLU A 25 22.36 -6.41 1.12
C GLU A 25 21.83 -6.16 -0.30
N LEU A 26 20.67 -5.51 -0.41
CA LEU A 26 20.03 -5.17 -1.67
C LEU A 26 20.05 -3.66 -1.83
N GLU A 27 20.73 -3.17 -2.84
CA GLU A 27 20.56 -1.81 -3.34
C GLU A 27 19.52 -1.82 -4.46
N ILE A 28 18.38 -1.20 -4.20
CA ILE A 28 17.28 -1.09 -5.16
C ILE A 28 17.45 0.23 -5.91
N THR A 29 17.45 0.16 -7.22
CA THR A 29 17.53 1.32 -8.10
C THR A 29 16.19 1.55 -8.80
N GLU A 30 15.98 2.75 -9.37
CA GLU A 30 14.74 3.15 -10.08
C GLU A 30 14.37 2.24 -11.27
N ASP A 31 15.30 1.41 -11.76
CA ASP A 31 15.02 0.42 -12.81
C ASP A 31 14.29 -0.82 -12.28
N ALA A 32 14.43 -1.10 -10.98
CA ALA A 32 13.79 -2.23 -10.32
C ALA A 32 12.29 -1.94 -10.12
N GLU A 33 11.50 -2.99 -10.17
CA GLU A 33 10.07 -2.93 -9.90
C GLU A 33 9.76 -3.73 -8.63
N LEU A 34 9.15 -3.08 -7.66
CA LEU A 34 8.62 -3.71 -6.45
C LEU A 34 7.13 -3.98 -6.63
N MET A 35 6.72 -5.23 -6.37
CA MET A 35 5.32 -5.61 -6.30
C MET A 35 4.99 -6.08 -4.88
N LEU A 36 4.00 -5.47 -4.25
CA LEU A 36 3.43 -5.90 -2.97
C LEU A 36 1.98 -6.34 -3.20
N ILE A 37 1.65 -7.52 -2.72
CA ILE A 37 0.31 -8.10 -2.82
C ILE A 37 -0.26 -8.12 -1.40
N PHE A 38 -1.30 -7.33 -1.16
CA PHE A 38 -1.97 -7.24 0.14
C PHE A 38 -3.05 -8.33 0.28
N ASP A 39 -3.79 -8.54 -0.80
CA ASP A 39 -4.80 -9.61 -0.89
C ASP A 39 -4.89 -10.10 -2.35
N ASP A 40 -4.39 -11.29 -2.62
CA ASP A 40 -4.38 -11.90 -3.96
C ASP A 40 -5.76 -12.38 -4.41
N LEU A 41 -6.69 -12.64 -3.48
CA LEU A 41 -8.03 -13.12 -3.80
C LEU A 41 -8.89 -12.02 -4.42
N VAL A 42 -8.73 -10.77 -3.96
CA VAL A 42 -9.46 -9.62 -4.48
C VAL A 42 -8.62 -8.78 -5.45
N GLY A 43 -7.30 -9.02 -5.50
CA GLY A 43 -6.37 -8.32 -6.38
C GLY A 43 -5.90 -6.97 -5.83
N ASP A 44 -5.90 -6.82 -4.50
CA ASP A 44 -5.36 -5.65 -3.81
C ASP A 44 -3.83 -5.72 -3.85
N ALA A 45 -3.22 -4.87 -4.66
CA ALA A 45 -1.79 -4.92 -4.92
C ALA A 45 -1.22 -3.55 -5.31
N MET A 46 0.03 -3.35 -4.94
CA MET A 46 0.83 -2.19 -5.34
C MET A 46 1.99 -2.64 -6.23
N LYS A 47 2.23 -1.87 -7.28
CA LYS A 47 3.34 -2.03 -8.20
C LYS A 47 4.05 -0.70 -8.33
N SER A 48 5.34 -0.64 -8.00
CA SER A 48 6.06 0.62 -7.96
C SER A 48 7.50 0.48 -8.44
N LYS A 49 8.06 1.61 -8.86
CA LYS A 49 9.49 1.83 -9.04
C LYS A 49 9.97 2.86 -8.04
N GLY A 50 11.22 2.72 -7.63
CA GLY A 50 11.81 3.58 -6.63
C GLY A 50 13.22 3.15 -6.29
N ASP A 51 13.73 3.69 -5.21
CA ASP A 51 15.08 3.39 -4.72
C ASP A 51 15.05 3.06 -3.23
N GLY A 52 16.05 2.30 -2.80
CA GLY A 52 16.15 1.92 -1.40
C GLY A 52 17.31 0.99 -1.12
N ASN A 53 17.58 0.81 0.17
CA ASN A 53 18.57 -0.14 0.65
C ASN A 53 17.91 -1.08 1.65
N ILE A 54 17.94 -2.36 1.36
CA ILE A 54 17.28 -3.39 2.16
C ILE A 54 18.33 -4.41 2.59
N GLN A 55 18.42 -4.69 3.88
CA GLN A 55 19.15 -5.79 4.45
C GLN A 55 18.19 -6.93 4.76
N LEU A 56 18.48 -8.10 4.20
CA LEU A 56 17.73 -9.33 4.42
C LEU A 56 18.60 -10.33 5.18
N ASN A 57 18.11 -10.80 6.33
CA ASN A 57 18.77 -11.82 7.12
C ASN A 57 17.88 -13.06 7.16
N ILE A 58 18.46 -14.22 6.88
CA ILE A 58 17.78 -15.53 7.01
C ILE A 58 18.56 -16.35 8.02
N ASP A 59 17.93 -16.65 9.14
CA ASP A 59 18.56 -17.40 10.22
C ASP A 59 18.57 -18.92 9.98
N GLN A 60 19.13 -19.65 10.91
CA GLN A 60 19.26 -21.11 10.87
C GLN A 60 17.94 -21.87 10.91
N ASN A 61 16.85 -21.22 11.32
CA ASN A 61 15.50 -21.76 11.36
C ASN A 61 14.72 -21.38 10.11
N PHE A 62 15.36 -20.64 9.17
CA PHE A 62 14.74 -20.02 8.01
C PHE A 62 13.77 -18.86 8.36
N ASP A 63 13.92 -18.28 9.57
CA ASP A 63 13.22 -17.06 9.91
C ASP A 63 13.86 -15.88 9.15
N ILE A 64 13.01 -15.07 8.54
CA ILE A 64 13.43 -13.94 7.71
C ILE A 64 13.24 -12.64 8.48
N SER A 65 14.30 -11.84 8.52
CA SER A 65 14.25 -10.47 9.01
C SER A 65 14.69 -9.50 7.92
N MET A 66 14.01 -8.38 7.85
CA MET A 66 14.18 -7.36 6.82
C MET A 66 14.35 -5.99 7.46
N TYR A 67 15.37 -5.23 7.06
CA TYR A 67 15.66 -3.89 7.57
C TYR A 67 15.98 -2.96 6.41
N GLY A 68 15.56 -1.70 6.54
CA GLY A 68 15.83 -0.68 5.55
C GLY A 68 14.58 0.04 5.07
N ASN A 69 14.75 0.87 4.06
CA ASN A 69 13.68 1.68 3.50
C ASN A 69 13.66 1.62 1.98
N TYR A 70 12.48 1.86 1.44
CA TYR A 70 12.21 1.98 0.01
C TYR A 70 11.37 3.23 -0.23
N SER A 71 11.84 4.10 -1.11
CA SER A 71 11.15 5.34 -1.50
C SER A 71 10.58 5.19 -2.91
N ILE A 72 9.30 5.50 -3.07
CA ILE A 72 8.56 5.37 -4.32
C ILE A 72 8.83 6.59 -5.20
N SER A 73 9.25 6.35 -6.45
CA SER A 73 9.36 7.39 -7.49
C SER A 73 8.12 7.46 -8.38
N GLN A 74 7.51 6.31 -8.67
CA GLN A 74 6.27 6.17 -9.44
C GLN A 74 5.65 4.79 -9.25
N GLY A 75 4.36 4.67 -9.53
CA GLY A 75 3.71 3.36 -9.47
C GLY A 75 2.19 3.44 -9.51
N GLU A 76 1.57 2.30 -9.30
CA GLU A 76 0.13 2.11 -9.28
C GLU A 76 -0.27 1.27 -8.06
N TYR A 77 -1.38 1.63 -7.46
CA TYR A 77 -2.02 0.86 -6.40
C TYR A 77 -3.42 0.45 -6.86
N VAL A 78 -3.66 -0.84 -6.94
CA VAL A 78 -4.99 -1.38 -7.22
C VAL A 78 -5.72 -1.52 -5.89
N PHE A 79 -6.59 -0.58 -5.59
CA PHE A 79 -7.48 -0.64 -4.45
C PHE A 79 -8.66 -1.53 -4.77
N ALA A 80 -8.74 -2.67 -4.12
CA ALA A 80 -9.81 -3.63 -4.28
C ALA A 80 -10.61 -3.78 -2.98
N LEU A 81 -11.92 -3.59 -3.06
CA LEU A 81 -12.82 -3.79 -1.93
C LEU A 81 -13.94 -4.75 -2.32
N LYS A 82 -13.78 -6.02 -1.94
CA LYS A 82 -14.69 -7.10 -2.32
C LYS A 82 -14.90 -7.12 -3.86
N GLU A 83 -16.09 -7.42 -4.30
CA GLU A 83 -16.44 -7.46 -5.73
C GLU A 83 -16.88 -6.10 -6.29
N PHE A 84 -16.95 -5.04 -5.46
CA PHE A 84 -17.59 -3.77 -5.83
C PHE A 84 -16.62 -2.71 -6.29
N ILE A 85 -15.40 -2.69 -5.76
CA ILE A 85 -14.39 -1.70 -6.11
C ILE A 85 -13.13 -2.43 -6.56
N ASN A 86 -12.66 -2.07 -7.74
CA ASN A 86 -11.36 -2.42 -8.26
C ASN A 86 -10.89 -1.22 -9.06
N LYS A 87 -10.16 -0.33 -8.40
CA LYS A 87 -9.73 0.94 -8.99
C LYS A 87 -8.23 1.11 -8.87
N LYS A 88 -7.64 1.53 -9.98
CA LYS A 88 -6.21 1.76 -10.08
C LYS A 88 -5.91 3.22 -9.74
N PHE A 89 -5.24 3.41 -8.63
CA PHE A 89 -4.71 4.69 -8.17
C PHE A 89 -3.28 4.87 -8.65
N ILE A 90 -2.90 6.09 -8.93
CA ILE A 90 -1.53 6.48 -9.29
C ILE A 90 -0.81 6.86 -8.01
N LEU A 91 0.28 6.16 -7.68
CA LEU A 91 1.09 6.47 -6.50
C LEU A 91 1.79 7.82 -6.66
N ASN A 92 1.76 8.60 -5.60
CA ASN A 92 2.52 9.84 -5.53
C ASN A 92 4.00 9.54 -5.26
N LYS A 93 4.87 10.34 -5.86
CA LYS A 93 6.30 10.31 -5.59
C LYS A 93 6.56 10.66 -4.11
N GLY A 94 7.53 9.98 -3.50
CA GLY A 94 7.98 10.23 -2.13
C GLY A 94 7.25 9.41 -1.07
N GLY A 95 6.36 8.48 -1.47
CA GLY A 95 5.85 7.49 -0.53
C GLY A 95 6.97 6.56 -0.05
N GLU A 96 6.90 6.10 1.20
CA GLU A 96 7.94 5.30 1.84
C GLU A 96 7.41 4.01 2.43
N ILE A 97 8.27 2.98 2.39
CA ILE A 97 8.08 1.71 3.09
C ILE A 97 9.34 1.45 3.92
N THR A 98 9.17 1.18 5.21
CA THR A 98 10.28 0.93 6.14
C THR A 98 10.11 -0.41 6.84
N TRP A 99 11.13 -1.27 6.72
CA TRP A 99 11.22 -2.55 7.39
C TRP A 99 12.11 -2.44 8.63
N LEU A 100 11.63 -3.00 9.76
CA LEU A 100 12.28 -2.93 11.07
C LEU A 100 12.44 -4.33 11.71
N GLY A 101 12.43 -5.38 10.92
CA GLY A 101 12.57 -6.77 11.35
C GLY A 101 11.65 -7.70 10.57
N ASP A 102 10.49 -8.01 11.09
CA ASP A 102 9.52 -8.88 10.41
C ASP A 102 9.07 -8.24 9.08
N PRO A 103 9.23 -8.91 7.92
CA PRO A 103 8.82 -8.38 6.61
C PRO A 103 7.35 -7.98 6.52
N TYR A 104 6.48 -8.64 7.27
CA TYR A 104 5.04 -8.35 7.28
C TYR A 104 4.66 -7.16 8.19
N ASN A 105 5.56 -6.78 9.13
CA ASN A 105 5.37 -5.66 10.04
C ASN A 105 6.07 -4.37 9.59
N ALA A 106 6.24 -4.19 8.28
CA ALA A 106 6.75 -2.94 7.73
C ALA A 106 5.81 -1.77 8.03
N LYS A 107 6.38 -0.57 8.11
CA LYS A 107 5.63 0.68 8.18
C LYS A 107 5.56 1.32 6.82
N ILE A 108 4.41 1.93 6.51
CA ILE A 108 4.18 2.64 5.26
C ILE A 108 3.69 4.06 5.50
N ASP A 109 4.02 4.93 4.57
CA ASP A 109 3.46 6.27 4.39
C ASP A 109 3.30 6.48 2.88
N LEU A 110 2.11 6.20 2.36
CA LEU A 110 1.84 6.17 0.94
C LEU A 110 0.64 7.05 0.61
N SER A 111 0.72 7.79 -0.47
CA SER A 111 -0.40 8.52 -1.03
C SER A 111 -0.60 8.16 -2.50
N ALA A 112 -1.84 8.03 -2.92
CA ALA A 112 -2.17 7.76 -4.31
C ALA A 112 -3.43 8.51 -4.75
N ILE A 113 -3.58 8.73 -6.06
CA ILE A 113 -4.65 9.54 -6.65
C ILE A 113 -5.43 8.70 -7.67
N TYR A 114 -6.75 8.77 -7.60
CA TYR A 114 -7.65 8.32 -8.66
C TYR A 114 -8.32 9.52 -9.31
N PRO A 115 -7.86 9.97 -10.50
CA PRO A 115 -8.47 11.08 -11.22
C PRO A 115 -9.71 10.62 -11.99
N LEU A 116 -10.80 11.36 -11.85
CA LEU A 116 -12.03 11.13 -12.63
C LEU A 116 -12.66 12.44 -13.09
N ARG A 117 -13.65 12.36 -13.99
CA ARG A 117 -14.39 13.54 -14.45
C ARG A 117 -15.87 13.37 -14.13
N THR A 118 -16.37 14.25 -13.25
CA THR A 118 -17.76 14.26 -12.83
C THR A 118 -18.29 15.67 -12.61
N SER A 119 -19.61 15.80 -12.51
CA SER A 119 -20.28 17.06 -12.18
C SER A 119 -20.31 17.26 -10.65
N LEU A 120 -20.14 18.49 -10.20
CA LEU A 120 -20.29 18.85 -8.79
C LEU A 120 -21.74 19.24 -8.44
N TYR A 121 -22.65 19.16 -9.38
CA TYR A 121 -24.03 19.61 -9.21
C TYR A 121 -24.74 19.00 -8.01
N ASN A 122 -24.53 17.70 -7.77
CA ASN A 122 -25.23 16.97 -6.72
C ASN A 122 -24.68 17.24 -5.31
N ILE A 123 -23.41 17.66 -5.20
CA ILE A 123 -22.78 17.89 -3.91
C ILE A 123 -22.79 19.35 -3.48
N LEU A 124 -22.81 20.30 -4.43
CA LEU A 124 -22.73 21.73 -4.13
C LEU A 124 -24.07 22.31 -3.66
N PRO A 125 -24.05 23.37 -2.81
CA PRO A 125 -25.23 24.13 -2.45
C PRO A 125 -25.96 24.71 -3.67
N THR A 126 -27.26 24.93 -3.53
CA THR A 126 -28.13 25.41 -4.61
C THR A 126 -27.65 26.70 -5.28
N VAL A 127 -27.01 27.60 -4.51
CA VAL A 127 -26.52 28.88 -5.02
C VAL A 127 -25.29 28.76 -5.95
N GLU A 128 -24.54 27.67 -5.88
CA GLU A 128 -23.31 27.46 -6.64
C GLU A 128 -23.44 26.38 -7.71
N ARG A 129 -24.29 25.37 -7.50
CA ARG A 129 -24.31 24.13 -8.27
C ARG A 129 -24.62 24.30 -9.76
N ASP A 130 -25.40 25.33 -10.14
CA ASP A 130 -25.85 25.52 -11.53
C ASP A 130 -24.69 25.78 -12.50
N ASN A 131 -23.61 26.39 -12.02
CA ASN A 131 -22.40 26.63 -12.78
C ASN A 131 -21.52 25.36 -12.91
N TRP A 132 -21.81 24.30 -12.16
CA TRP A 132 -21.01 23.09 -12.07
C TRP A 132 -21.72 21.83 -12.56
N LYS A 133 -22.67 21.98 -13.49
CA LYS A 133 -23.33 20.88 -14.21
C LYS A 133 -22.39 20.14 -15.17
N HIS A 134 -21.35 20.81 -15.65
CA HIS A 134 -20.36 20.23 -16.54
C HIS A 134 -19.42 19.29 -15.76
N LYS A 135 -18.84 18.31 -16.48
CA LYS A 135 -17.86 17.38 -15.88
C LYS A 135 -16.53 18.09 -15.66
N SER A 136 -16.12 18.19 -14.43
CA SER A 136 -14.83 18.72 -13.99
C SER A 136 -13.90 17.59 -13.55
N LEU A 137 -12.59 17.84 -13.56
CA LEU A 137 -11.62 16.94 -12.98
C LEU A 137 -11.81 16.92 -11.46
N VAL A 138 -11.89 15.74 -10.91
CA VAL A 138 -11.97 15.45 -9.46
C VAL A 138 -10.90 14.42 -9.17
N ASP A 139 -10.09 14.68 -8.17
CA ASP A 139 -9.06 13.78 -7.69
C ASP A 139 -9.50 13.16 -6.35
N VAL A 140 -9.62 11.85 -6.33
CA VAL A 140 -9.82 11.08 -5.09
C VAL A 140 -8.47 10.62 -4.60
N TYR A 141 -8.08 11.04 -3.41
CA TYR A 141 -6.85 10.62 -2.75
C TYR A 141 -7.13 9.46 -1.80
N ILE A 142 -6.21 8.53 -1.76
CA ILE A 142 -6.10 7.52 -0.71
C ILE A 142 -4.73 7.67 -0.04
N ASN A 143 -4.70 7.79 1.27
CA ASN A 143 -3.49 7.79 2.08
C ASN A 143 -3.50 6.49 2.91
N LEU A 144 -2.37 5.80 2.90
CA LEU A 144 -2.14 4.55 3.61
C LEU A 144 -0.97 4.76 4.56
N GLU A 145 -1.21 4.67 5.85
CA GLU A 145 -0.23 4.94 6.89
C GLU A 145 -0.11 3.77 7.89
N ASN A 146 0.99 3.72 8.61
CA ASN A 146 1.30 2.78 9.68
C ASN A 146 1.62 1.37 9.20
N ASP A 147 0.81 0.36 9.50
CA ASP A 147 1.17 -1.05 9.27
C ASP A 147 0.89 -1.49 7.83
N LEU A 148 1.90 -2.05 7.17
CA LEU A 148 1.81 -2.51 5.77
C LEU A 148 0.63 -3.46 5.53
N MET A 149 0.42 -4.43 6.43
CA MET A 149 -0.62 -5.46 6.25
C MET A 149 -2.00 -5.04 6.80
N ASN A 150 -2.07 -3.95 7.54
CA ASN A 150 -3.32 -3.38 8.05
C ASN A 150 -3.20 -1.87 8.17
N PRO A 151 -3.08 -1.15 7.06
CA PRO A 151 -2.85 0.28 7.07
C PRO A 151 -4.07 1.07 7.56
N ASP A 152 -3.79 2.21 8.17
CA ASP A 152 -4.80 3.23 8.38
C ASP A 152 -5.11 3.88 7.03
N VAL A 153 -6.36 3.75 6.59
CA VAL A 153 -6.82 4.25 5.29
C VAL A 153 -7.56 5.56 5.48
N GLN A 154 -7.09 6.62 4.85
CA GLN A 154 -7.75 7.91 4.83
C GLN A 154 -8.01 8.36 3.40
N PHE A 155 -9.20 8.91 3.18
CA PHE A 155 -9.57 9.48 1.89
C PHE A 155 -9.60 11.01 1.94
N ASN A 156 -9.40 11.60 0.77
CA ASN A 156 -9.65 13.01 0.54
C ASN A 156 -10.14 13.22 -0.90
N VAL A 157 -10.82 14.33 -1.16
CA VAL A 157 -11.29 14.70 -2.49
C VAL A 157 -10.89 16.13 -2.77
N ASP A 158 -10.25 16.36 -3.90
CA ASP A 158 -9.94 17.71 -4.40
C ASP A 158 -10.53 17.92 -5.80
N VAL A 159 -10.81 19.17 -6.10
CA VAL A 159 -11.21 19.63 -7.43
C VAL A 159 -10.20 20.68 -7.88
N PRO A 160 -9.12 20.30 -8.57
CA PRO A 160 -7.95 21.16 -8.79
C PRO A 160 -8.26 22.48 -9.51
N LYS A 161 -9.30 22.48 -10.36
CA LYS A 161 -9.70 23.66 -11.15
C LYS A 161 -10.87 24.44 -10.54
N ALA A 162 -11.34 24.07 -9.36
CA ALA A 162 -12.39 24.82 -8.66
C ALA A 162 -11.83 26.12 -8.07
N ASN A 163 -12.68 27.14 -8.02
CA ASN A 163 -12.36 28.37 -7.31
C ASN A 163 -12.42 28.16 -5.78
N GLU A 164 -11.86 29.09 -5.03
CA GLU A 164 -11.75 28.97 -3.56
C GLU A 164 -13.11 28.85 -2.85
N SER A 165 -14.18 29.49 -3.36
CA SER A 165 -15.53 29.35 -2.81
C SER A 165 -16.03 27.91 -2.89
N VAL A 166 -15.89 27.29 -4.03
CA VAL A 166 -16.29 25.90 -4.27
C VAL A 166 -15.46 24.93 -3.45
N LYS A 167 -14.13 25.16 -3.36
CA LYS A 167 -13.25 24.36 -2.51
C LYS A 167 -13.64 24.47 -1.03
N ALA A 168 -13.96 25.65 -0.56
CA ALA A 168 -14.43 25.87 0.80
C ALA A 168 -15.76 25.17 1.07
N SER A 169 -16.71 25.23 0.13
CA SER A 169 -17.98 24.54 0.22
C SER A 169 -17.79 23.01 0.27
N LEU A 170 -16.94 22.45 -0.62
CA LEU A 170 -16.63 21.03 -0.64
C LEU A 170 -15.94 20.59 0.67
N ASN A 171 -14.94 21.33 1.14
CA ASN A 171 -14.26 21.02 2.40
C ASN A 171 -15.24 21.04 3.58
N SER A 172 -16.18 21.97 3.61
CA SER A 172 -17.23 22.02 4.66
C SER A 172 -18.13 20.79 4.62
N ILE A 173 -18.57 20.38 3.41
CA ILE A 173 -19.45 19.21 3.24
C ILE A 173 -18.71 17.92 3.59
N LEU A 174 -17.46 17.79 3.14
CA LEU A 174 -16.63 16.60 3.29
C LEU A 174 -15.83 16.59 4.61
N SER A 175 -16.05 17.55 5.51
CA SER A 175 -15.40 17.59 6.83
C SER A 175 -15.85 16.43 7.76
N ASN A 176 -17.01 15.86 7.52
CA ASN A 176 -17.51 14.69 8.23
C ASN A 176 -17.01 13.43 7.52
N ASN A 177 -16.30 12.56 8.24
CA ASN A 177 -15.74 11.32 7.68
C ASN A 177 -16.79 10.37 7.09
N GLU A 178 -17.99 10.33 7.66
CA GLU A 178 -19.09 9.49 7.13
C GLU A 178 -19.53 10.00 5.75
N GLU A 179 -19.75 11.30 5.61
CA GLU A 179 -20.11 11.91 4.33
C GLU A 179 -18.97 11.82 3.32
N LEU A 180 -17.72 12.06 3.74
CA LEU A 180 -16.55 11.90 2.89
C LEU A 180 -16.48 10.48 2.33
N ASN A 181 -16.55 9.46 3.18
CA ASN A 181 -16.49 8.06 2.75
C ASN A 181 -17.65 7.70 1.81
N LYS A 182 -18.88 8.15 2.12
CA LYS A 182 -20.05 7.96 1.26
C LYS A 182 -19.82 8.55 -0.13
N GLN A 183 -19.30 9.76 -0.23
CA GLN A 183 -19.02 10.44 -1.50
C GLN A 183 -17.86 9.77 -2.25
N VAL A 184 -16.78 9.37 -1.55
CA VAL A 184 -15.66 8.65 -2.15
C VAL A 184 -16.13 7.33 -2.75
N PHE A 185 -16.88 6.51 -2.01
CA PHE A 185 -17.40 5.25 -2.57
C PHE A 185 -18.34 5.47 -3.75
N SER A 186 -19.16 6.53 -3.71
CA SER A 186 -19.98 6.91 -4.86
C SER A 186 -19.14 7.29 -6.08
N LEU A 187 -18.07 8.06 -5.89
CA LEU A 187 -17.13 8.42 -6.96
C LEU A 187 -16.45 7.19 -7.53
N LEU A 188 -16.00 6.27 -6.67
CA LEU A 188 -15.31 5.05 -7.12
C LEU A 188 -16.23 4.05 -7.80
N ILE A 189 -17.48 3.91 -7.38
CA ILE A 189 -18.43 2.92 -7.92
C ILE A 189 -19.23 3.52 -9.09
N LEU A 190 -19.81 4.69 -8.89
CA LEU A 190 -20.79 5.31 -9.78
C LEU A 190 -20.18 6.42 -10.68
N ASN A 191 -18.95 6.84 -10.42
CA ASN A 191 -18.27 7.99 -11.05
C ASN A 191 -19.08 9.30 -10.89
N GLN A 192 -19.80 9.48 -9.78
CA GLN A 192 -20.59 10.69 -9.50
C GLN A 192 -20.74 10.95 -8.02
N PHE A 193 -20.93 12.23 -7.65
CA PHE A 193 -21.40 12.60 -6.33
C PHE A 193 -22.90 12.28 -6.18
N ILE A 194 -23.29 11.96 -4.95
CA ILE A 194 -24.69 11.72 -4.59
C ILE A 194 -25.21 12.78 -3.60
N THR A 195 -26.48 12.97 -3.53
CA THR A 195 -27.16 13.85 -2.56
C THR A 195 -27.42 13.12 -1.23
#